data_ab3bdfab4dc7a00e5c06594b9cf98ae3
#
_entry.id   ab3bdfab4dc7a00e5c06594b9cf98ae3
#
_cell.length_a   1.000
_cell.length_b   1.000
_cell.length_c   1.000
_cell.angle_alpha   90.00
_cell.angle_beta   90.00
_cell.angle_gamma   90.00
#
_symmetry.space_group_name_H-M   'P 1'
#
loop_
_entity.id
_entity.type
_entity.pdbx_description
1 polymer ?
#
loop_
_entity_poly.entity_id
_entity_poly.type
_entity_poly.pdbx_seq_one_letter_code
_entity_poly.pdbx_strand_id
1 'polypeptide(L)'
;PAIERGLAITAGQPVTVDDTWEQPWGERRFIRNHYNEWRVTYAERSGLQRRVDVVFRLYDDGLGFRYEFPDQPALKTVRIGSEITEFNLAENGEALWCPAWEWNREEYLYSRTPVDAVGSAQTPMTVKGRSGLHVSIHEAACIDYAGMNLRRSEGTSFRAQLTPGLTNAAVVRQAPFNTPWRTLQISDSAAGLIDSSLILNLNEPNKLGDVSWFKPMKYVGVWWEMHLEL
;
A
#
# COMPACT_ATOMS: atom_id res chain seq x y z
N PRO A 1 -13.15 -5.62 21.79
CA PRO A 1 -11.81 -6.15 22.05
C PRO A 1 -11.06 -6.37 20.74
N ALA A 2 -9.72 -6.27 20.77
CA ALA A 2 -8.87 -6.49 19.60
C ALA A 2 -8.88 -7.97 19.15
N ILE A 3 -8.60 -8.22 17.88
CA ILE A 3 -8.37 -9.56 17.30
C ILE A 3 -6.86 -9.80 17.35
N GLU A 4 -6.35 -10.39 18.43
CA GLU A 4 -4.89 -10.45 18.65
C GLU A 4 -4.39 -11.77 19.23
N ARG A 5 -5.27 -12.61 19.78
CA ARG A 5 -4.86 -13.82 20.50
C ARG A 5 -5.78 -15.00 20.19
N GLY A 6 -5.24 -16.22 20.39
CA GLY A 6 -6.02 -17.44 20.25
C GLY A 6 -6.52 -17.69 18.83
N LEU A 7 -5.74 -17.27 17.82
CA LEU A 7 -6.11 -17.42 16.43
C LEU A 7 -5.78 -18.82 15.90
N ALA A 8 -6.70 -19.39 15.16
CA ALA A 8 -6.44 -20.48 14.23
C ALA A 8 -6.02 -19.89 12.89
N ILE A 9 -5.05 -20.52 12.24
CA ILE A 9 -4.55 -20.12 10.93
C ILE A 9 -4.94 -21.20 9.94
N THR A 10 -5.59 -20.83 8.85
CA THR A 10 -5.92 -21.69 7.73
C THR A 10 -5.43 -21.06 6.45
N ALA A 11 -4.53 -21.75 5.75
CA ALA A 11 -4.05 -21.33 4.46
C ALA A 11 -4.86 -22.02 3.35
N GLY A 12 -5.32 -21.24 2.39
CA GLY A 12 -5.90 -21.74 1.14
C GLY A 12 -4.83 -22.30 0.21
N GLN A 13 -5.27 -22.89 -0.89
CA GLN A 13 -4.37 -23.22 -2.00
C GLN A 13 -4.05 -21.97 -2.79
N PRO A 14 -2.82 -21.82 -3.31
CA PRO A 14 -2.50 -20.70 -4.19
C PRO A 14 -3.28 -20.81 -5.50
N VAL A 15 -3.63 -19.65 -6.05
CA VAL A 15 -4.32 -19.50 -7.33
C VAL A 15 -3.46 -18.64 -8.24
N THR A 16 -3.21 -19.13 -9.47
CA THR A 16 -2.52 -18.36 -10.50
C THR A 16 -3.52 -17.65 -11.39
N VAL A 17 -3.29 -16.38 -11.64
CA VAL A 17 -4.04 -15.53 -12.59
C VAL A 17 -3.07 -15.03 -13.65
N ASP A 18 -3.47 -15.07 -14.91
CA ASP A 18 -2.73 -14.50 -16.03
C ASP A 18 -3.75 -13.93 -17.02
N ASP A 19 -4.00 -12.64 -16.92
CA ASP A 19 -4.90 -11.92 -17.79
C ASP A 19 -4.26 -10.62 -18.30
N THR A 20 -4.94 -9.92 -19.19
CA THR A 20 -4.50 -8.63 -19.72
C THR A 20 -5.69 -7.70 -19.79
N TRP A 21 -5.53 -6.51 -19.24
CA TRP A 21 -6.56 -5.47 -19.30
C TRP A 21 -6.10 -4.28 -20.11
N GLU A 22 -7.05 -3.52 -20.62
CA GLU A 22 -6.80 -2.33 -21.41
C GLU A 22 -6.90 -1.09 -20.52
N GLN A 23 -5.81 -0.32 -20.47
CA GLN A 23 -5.75 0.97 -19.79
C GLN A 23 -6.32 2.05 -20.74
N PRO A 24 -7.32 2.85 -20.32
CA PRO A 24 -7.94 3.82 -21.21
C PRO A 24 -7.00 4.92 -21.65
N TRP A 25 -6.04 5.27 -20.80
CA TRP A 25 -4.92 6.17 -21.10
C TRP A 25 -3.78 5.91 -20.10
N GLY A 26 -2.57 6.24 -20.48
CA GLY A 26 -1.36 5.95 -19.73
C GLY A 26 -0.21 5.64 -20.69
N GLU A 27 0.90 5.18 -20.16
CA GLU A 27 2.11 4.90 -20.94
C GLU A 27 1.99 3.61 -21.76
N ARG A 28 1.17 2.66 -21.29
CA ARG A 28 0.93 1.38 -21.95
C ARG A 28 -0.57 1.17 -22.11
N ARG A 29 -0.97 0.71 -23.29
CA ARG A 29 -2.36 0.40 -23.57
C ARG A 29 -2.79 -0.91 -22.91
N PHE A 30 -1.98 -1.94 -22.98
CA PHE A 30 -2.26 -3.26 -22.46
C PHE A 30 -1.34 -3.57 -21.28
N ILE A 31 -1.93 -3.93 -20.16
CA ILE A 31 -1.24 -4.26 -18.93
C ILE A 31 -1.49 -5.73 -18.64
N ARG A 32 -0.42 -6.54 -18.63
CA ARG A 32 -0.49 -7.93 -18.19
C ARG A 32 -0.63 -7.95 -16.67
N ASN A 33 -1.56 -8.76 -16.19
CA ASN A 33 -1.82 -8.98 -14.78
C ASN A 33 -1.59 -10.46 -14.46
N HIS A 34 -0.33 -10.79 -14.18
CA HIS A 34 0.12 -12.15 -13.90
C HIS A 34 0.64 -12.25 -12.47
N TYR A 35 -0.06 -13.04 -11.64
CA TYR A 35 0.30 -13.20 -10.24
C TYR A 35 -0.12 -14.57 -9.69
N ASN A 36 0.51 -14.94 -8.57
CA ASN A 36 0.05 -16.00 -7.70
C ASN A 36 -0.60 -15.37 -6.46
N GLU A 37 -1.87 -15.68 -6.21
CA GLU A 37 -2.59 -15.24 -5.01
C GLU A 37 -2.62 -16.34 -3.96
N TRP A 38 -2.36 -15.94 -2.73
CA TRP A 38 -2.51 -16.80 -1.58
C TRP A 38 -3.29 -16.10 -0.47
N ARG A 39 -4.34 -16.78 0.03
CA ARG A 39 -5.21 -16.30 1.10
C ARG A 39 -4.95 -17.08 2.37
N VAL A 40 -4.73 -16.36 3.46
CA VAL A 40 -4.54 -16.92 4.81
C VAL A 40 -5.61 -16.35 5.72
N THR A 41 -6.44 -17.22 6.29
CA THR A 41 -7.50 -16.84 7.23
C THR A 41 -7.00 -16.98 8.66
N TYR A 42 -7.17 -15.92 9.43
CA TYR A 42 -6.97 -15.86 10.87
C TYR A 42 -8.33 -15.80 11.55
N ALA A 43 -8.68 -16.81 12.34
CA ALA A 43 -9.96 -16.91 13.03
C ALA A 43 -9.78 -17.14 14.53
N GLU A 44 -10.56 -16.45 15.35
CA GLU A 44 -10.58 -16.68 16.80
C GLU A 44 -11.11 -18.09 17.09
N ARG A 45 -10.38 -18.85 17.91
CA ARG A 45 -10.78 -20.23 18.31
C ARG A 45 -11.95 -20.28 19.25
N SER A 46 -12.21 -19.16 19.95
CA SER A 46 -13.27 -19.06 20.96
C SER A 46 -13.78 -17.61 21.06
N GLY A 47 -14.80 -17.38 21.84
CA GLY A 47 -15.41 -16.07 22.03
C GLY A 47 -16.27 -15.66 20.84
N LEU A 48 -16.01 -14.53 20.23
CA LEU A 48 -16.79 -13.97 19.12
C LEU A 48 -16.54 -14.68 17.77
N GLN A 49 -15.52 -15.51 17.70
CA GLN A 49 -15.14 -16.26 16.48
C GLN A 49 -14.97 -15.37 15.24
N ARG A 50 -14.45 -14.17 15.44
CA ARG A 50 -14.18 -13.22 14.37
C ARG A 50 -13.01 -13.70 13.51
N ARG A 51 -13.03 -13.31 12.24
CA ARG A 51 -11.96 -13.65 11.31
C ARG A 51 -11.47 -12.40 10.56
N VAL A 52 -10.21 -12.48 10.12
CA VAL A 52 -9.56 -11.55 9.20
C VAL A 52 -8.77 -12.40 8.21
N ASP A 53 -8.87 -12.06 6.94
CA ASP A 53 -8.08 -12.69 5.90
C ASP A 53 -6.89 -11.81 5.57
N VAL A 54 -5.73 -12.43 5.30
CA VAL A 54 -4.58 -11.76 4.70
C VAL A 54 -4.39 -12.34 3.32
N VAL A 55 -4.43 -11.49 2.30
CA VAL A 55 -4.28 -11.87 0.91
C VAL A 55 -2.94 -11.38 0.41
N PHE A 56 -2.17 -12.27 -0.18
CA PHE A 56 -0.89 -11.99 -0.82
C PHE A 56 -1.03 -12.18 -2.32
N ARG A 57 -0.44 -11.27 -3.11
CA ARG A 57 -0.25 -11.42 -4.55
C ARG A 57 1.21 -11.24 -4.88
N LEU A 58 1.80 -12.27 -5.49
CA LEU A 58 3.19 -12.27 -5.93
C LEU A 58 3.22 -12.10 -7.45
N TYR A 59 3.93 -11.08 -7.89
CA TYR A 59 4.18 -10.72 -9.28
C TYR A 59 5.67 -10.90 -9.60
N ASP A 60 6.03 -10.87 -10.87
CA ASP A 60 7.43 -10.93 -11.31
C ASP A 60 8.23 -9.68 -10.87
N ASP A 61 7.55 -8.55 -10.64
CA ASP A 61 8.10 -7.25 -10.28
C ASP A 61 7.85 -6.86 -8.80
N GLY A 62 7.37 -7.82 -7.96
CA GLY A 62 7.18 -7.58 -6.54
C GLY A 62 6.00 -8.30 -5.92
N LEU A 63 5.53 -7.76 -4.82
CA LEU A 63 4.38 -8.32 -4.11
C LEU A 63 3.48 -7.23 -3.52
N GLY A 64 2.20 -7.57 -3.38
CA GLY A 64 1.25 -6.85 -2.56
C GLY A 64 0.59 -7.76 -1.54
N PHE A 65 0.25 -7.23 -0.38
CA PHE A 65 -0.62 -7.90 0.57
C PHE A 65 -1.58 -6.92 1.22
N ARG A 66 -2.75 -7.42 1.62
CA ARG A 66 -3.76 -6.62 2.31
C ARG A 66 -4.53 -7.44 3.34
N TYR A 67 -5.19 -6.75 4.25
CA TYR A 67 -6.12 -7.34 5.19
C TYR A 67 -7.54 -7.20 4.66
N GLU A 68 -8.32 -8.27 4.74
CA GLU A 68 -9.72 -8.27 4.35
C GLU A 68 -10.59 -8.61 5.56
N PHE A 69 -11.60 -7.78 5.79
CA PHE A 69 -12.58 -7.94 6.85
C PHE A 69 -13.91 -8.39 6.21
N PRO A 70 -14.19 -9.71 6.16
CA PRO A 70 -15.39 -10.22 5.53
C PRO A 70 -16.64 -9.86 6.32
N ASP A 71 -17.81 -9.92 5.66
CA ASP A 71 -19.08 -9.80 6.38
C ASP A 71 -19.24 -10.95 7.37
N GLN A 72 -19.52 -10.61 8.62
CA GLN A 72 -19.68 -11.54 9.73
C GLN A 72 -20.50 -10.91 10.86
N PRO A 73 -21.35 -11.68 11.56
CA PRO A 73 -22.26 -11.13 12.57
C PRO A 73 -21.53 -10.41 13.71
N ALA A 74 -20.39 -10.94 14.14
CA ALA A 74 -19.66 -10.45 15.32
C ALA A 74 -18.72 -9.28 15.05
N LEU A 75 -18.61 -8.81 13.80
CA LEU A 75 -17.72 -7.71 13.43
C LEU A 75 -18.35 -6.84 12.34
N LYS A 76 -19.29 -5.98 12.72
CA LYS A 76 -19.95 -5.07 11.76
C LYS A 76 -19.19 -3.77 11.58
N THR A 77 -18.73 -3.17 12.68
CA THR A 77 -17.92 -1.95 12.68
C THR A 77 -16.52 -2.26 13.14
N VAL A 78 -15.54 -1.93 12.30
CA VAL A 78 -14.11 -2.08 12.59
C VAL A 78 -13.52 -0.70 12.86
N ARG A 79 -12.83 -0.57 13.98
CA ARG A 79 -12.07 0.63 14.36
C ARG A 79 -10.61 0.27 14.46
N ILE A 80 -9.80 0.87 13.60
CA ILE A 80 -8.35 0.62 13.53
C ILE A 80 -7.66 1.85 14.14
N GLY A 81 -7.02 1.67 15.27
CA GLY A 81 -6.22 2.72 15.92
C GLY A 81 -4.82 2.81 15.32
N SER A 82 -4.24 1.66 14.99
CA SER A 82 -2.92 1.56 14.39
C SER A 82 -2.81 0.29 13.57
N GLU A 83 -1.91 0.31 12.59
CA GLU A 83 -1.47 -0.85 11.84
C GLU A 83 -0.03 -1.16 12.23
N ILE A 84 0.23 -2.41 12.59
CA ILE A 84 1.55 -2.85 13.07
C ILE A 84 2.32 -3.66 12.03
N THR A 85 1.94 -3.54 10.76
CA THR A 85 2.67 -4.12 9.62
C THR A 85 4.10 -3.65 9.63
N GLU A 86 5.04 -4.58 9.49
CA GLU A 86 6.47 -4.31 9.47
C GLU A 86 7.09 -4.72 8.13
N PHE A 87 8.07 -3.93 7.71
CA PHE A 87 8.91 -4.15 6.54
C PHE A 87 10.35 -4.27 7.01
N ASN A 88 10.84 -5.50 7.08
CA ASN A 88 12.17 -5.81 7.58
C ASN A 88 13.10 -6.05 6.39
N LEU A 89 13.92 -5.05 6.05
CA LEU A 89 14.89 -5.17 4.97
C LEU A 89 16.07 -6.02 5.44
N ALA A 90 16.43 -7.02 4.64
CA ALA A 90 17.47 -7.99 4.98
C ALA A 90 18.87 -7.37 5.03
N GLU A 91 19.06 -6.22 4.44
CA GLU A 91 20.35 -5.54 4.37
C GLU A 91 20.19 -4.02 4.50
N ASN A 92 21.24 -3.36 4.95
CA ASN A 92 21.35 -1.91 4.86
C ASN A 92 21.68 -1.53 3.41
N GLY A 93 21.39 -0.29 3.06
CA GLY A 93 21.61 0.26 1.73
C GLY A 93 21.43 1.75 1.77
N GLU A 94 21.03 2.30 0.64
CA GLU A 94 20.74 3.71 0.47
C GLU A 94 19.23 3.91 0.25
N ALA A 95 18.62 4.77 1.06
CA ALA A 95 17.21 5.14 0.95
C ALA A 95 17.07 6.52 0.29
N LEU A 96 16.12 6.60 -0.64
CA LEU A 96 15.57 7.84 -1.21
C LEU A 96 14.18 8.03 -0.63
N TRP A 97 13.97 9.12 0.12
CA TRP A 97 12.77 9.30 0.90
C TRP A 97 12.46 10.77 1.18
N CYS A 98 11.19 11.07 1.43
CA CYS A 98 10.75 12.35 1.96
C CYS A 98 10.34 12.21 3.42
N PRO A 99 10.63 13.21 4.29
CA PRO A 99 10.20 13.15 5.69
C PRO A 99 8.68 13.18 5.80
N ALA A 100 8.14 12.39 6.73
CA ALA A 100 6.73 12.43 7.11
C ALA A 100 6.53 13.32 8.34
N TRP A 101 5.27 13.79 8.52
CA TRP A 101 4.82 14.52 9.71
C TRP A 101 5.43 15.92 9.89
N GLU A 102 5.98 16.48 8.85
CA GLU A 102 6.40 17.87 8.89
C GLU A 102 5.17 18.79 8.81
N TRP A 103 5.14 19.79 9.69
CA TRP A 103 4.01 20.70 9.78
C TRP A 103 3.92 21.60 8.54
N ASN A 104 2.72 21.67 7.97
CA ASN A 104 2.36 22.63 6.93
C ASN A 104 3.23 22.56 5.66
N ARG A 105 3.74 21.39 5.32
CA ARG A 105 4.50 21.16 4.08
C ARG A 105 4.13 19.80 3.49
N GLU A 106 3.83 19.79 2.23
CA GLU A 106 3.55 18.57 1.46
C GLU A 106 4.65 18.28 0.43
N GLU A 107 5.37 19.32 0.02
CA GLU A 107 6.47 19.24 -0.94
C GLU A 107 7.81 19.34 -0.25
N TYR A 108 8.61 18.29 -0.36
CA TYR A 108 9.94 18.21 0.23
C TYR A 108 10.96 17.81 -0.82
N LEU A 109 12.20 18.22 -0.59
CA LEU A 109 13.32 17.64 -1.29
C LEU A 109 13.54 16.22 -0.80
N TYR A 110 13.82 15.31 -1.73
CA TYR A 110 14.20 13.95 -1.39
C TYR A 110 15.49 13.94 -0.58
N SER A 111 15.47 13.20 0.50
CA SER A 111 16.65 12.86 1.28
C SER A 111 17.27 11.58 0.74
N ARG A 112 18.60 11.51 0.77
CA ARG A 112 19.38 10.35 0.39
C ARG A 112 20.30 9.99 1.56
N THR A 113 20.00 8.90 2.23
CA THR A 113 20.69 8.49 3.46
C THR A 113 20.85 6.97 3.51
N PRO A 114 21.74 6.44 4.38
CA PRO A 114 21.66 5.04 4.75
C PRO A 114 20.25 4.69 5.29
N VAL A 115 19.80 3.46 5.05
CA VAL A 115 18.46 2.99 5.48
C VAL A 115 18.28 3.13 6.99
N ASP A 116 19.30 2.80 7.78
CA ASP A 116 19.30 2.89 9.23
C ASP A 116 19.38 4.33 9.79
N ALA A 117 19.52 5.32 8.91
CA ALA A 117 19.44 6.74 9.25
C ALA A 117 18.08 7.38 8.90
N VAL A 118 17.16 6.65 8.25
CA VAL A 118 15.80 7.12 7.97
C VAL A 118 15.03 7.24 9.28
N GLY A 119 14.30 8.33 9.45
CA GLY A 119 13.40 8.53 10.59
C GLY A 119 11.98 8.04 10.31
N SER A 120 11.09 9.00 10.03
CA SER A 120 9.75 8.75 9.49
C SER A 120 9.69 9.21 8.06
N ALA A 121 9.26 8.36 7.15
CA ALA A 121 9.23 8.61 5.72
C ALA A 121 7.80 8.55 5.17
N GLN A 122 7.51 9.43 4.22
CA GLN A 122 6.36 9.27 3.33
C GLN A 122 6.56 8.06 2.43
N THR A 123 5.51 7.52 1.86
CA THR A 123 5.56 6.53 0.79
C THR A 123 5.25 7.17 -0.56
N PRO A 124 5.90 6.73 -1.65
CA PRO A 124 6.86 5.63 -1.72
C PRO A 124 8.22 5.98 -1.10
N MET A 125 8.80 5.02 -0.41
CA MET A 125 10.20 5.05 -0.01
C MET A 125 10.97 4.05 -0.86
N THR A 126 12.03 4.49 -1.54
CA THR A 126 12.84 3.63 -2.41
C THR A 126 14.18 3.34 -1.77
N VAL A 127 14.59 2.09 -1.78
CA VAL A 127 15.85 1.62 -1.23
C VAL A 127 16.66 0.92 -2.31
N LYS A 128 17.94 1.26 -2.39
CA LYS A 128 18.95 0.50 -3.13
C LYS A 128 19.77 -0.29 -2.12
N GLY A 129 19.59 -1.60 -2.08
CA GLY A 129 20.36 -2.52 -1.25
C GLY A 129 21.82 -2.63 -1.69
N ARG A 130 22.68 -3.15 -0.83
CA ARG A 130 24.09 -3.42 -1.13
C ARG A 130 24.27 -4.50 -2.19
N SER A 131 23.33 -5.44 -2.24
CA SER A 131 23.24 -6.47 -3.30
C SER A 131 22.96 -5.90 -4.70
N GLY A 132 22.52 -4.63 -4.79
CA GLY A 132 22.11 -3.99 -6.02
C GLY A 132 20.61 -4.03 -6.28
N LEU A 133 19.86 -4.80 -5.49
CA LEU A 133 18.39 -4.80 -5.57
C LEU A 133 17.82 -3.43 -5.19
N HIS A 134 16.80 -3.02 -5.95
CA HIS A 134 16.00 -1.85 -5.68
C HIS A 134 14.63 -2.27 -5.17
N VAL A 135 14.20 -1.68 -4.08
CA VAL A 135 12.90 -1.95 -3.46
C VAL A 135 12.16 -0.63 -3.24
N SER A 136 10.92 -0.55 -3.70
CA SER A 136 10.04 0.58 -3.38
C SER A 136 8.89 0.10 -2.50
N ILE A 137 8.77 0.68 -1.31
CA ILE A 137 7.70 0.39 -0.35
C ILE A 137 6.62 1.45 -0.52
N HIS A 138 5.41 1.01 -0.86
CA HIS A 138 4.27 1.88 -1.10
C HIS A 138 2.95 1.20 -0.77
N GLU A 139 1.85 1.78 -1.21
CA GLU A 139 0.50 1.24 -1.10
C GLU A 139 -0.26 1.40 -2.42
N ALA A 140 -1.27 0.56 -2.63
CA ALA A 140 -2.19 0.67 -3.76
C ALA A 140 -3.63 0.52 -3.28
N ALA A 141 -4.58 1.02 -4.07
CA ALA A 141 -6.01 1.03 -3.74
C ALA A 141 -6.31 1.64 -2.36
N CYS A 142 -5.72 2.80 -2.07
CA CYS A 142 -6.00 3.57 -0.86
C CYS A 142 -7.38 4.25 -0.99
N ILE A 143 -8.45 3.46 -0.83
CA ILE A 143 -9.84 3.89 -1.03
C ILE A 143 -10.53 3.93 0.33
N ASP A 144 -10.95 5.14 0.73
CA ASP A 144 -11.63 5.40 2.00
C ASP A 144 -10.89 4.74 3.19
N TYR A 145 -9.60 5.00 3.26
CA TYR A 145 -8.68 4.48 4.28
C TYR A 145 -7.60 5.51 4.59
N ALA A 146 -6.94 5.40 5.74
CA ALA A 146 -5.84 6.26 6.10
C ALA A 146 -4.58 5.92 5.28
N GLY A 147 -3.91 6.93 4.73
CA GLY A 147 -2.64 6.77 4.04
C GLY A 147 -1.54 6.26 4.97
N MET A 148 -0.62 5.49 4.41
CA MET A 148 0.51 4.91 5.13
C MET A 148 1.77 5.77 4.99
N ASN A 149 2.39 6.05 6.12
CA ASN A 149 3.78 6.45 6.23
C ASN A 149 4.59 5.30 6.84
N LEU A 150 5.90 5.42 6.83
CA LEU A 150 6.82 4.45 7.39
C LEU A 150 7.59 5.09 8.55
N ARG A 151 7.65 4.41 9.68
CA ARG A 151 8.50 4.79 10.80
C ARG A 151 9.53 3.71 11.05
N ARG A 152 10.81 4.08 11.06
CA ARG A 152 11.86 3.14 11.43
C ARG A 152 11.66 2.70 12.88
N SER A 153 11.65 1.42 13.12
CA SER A 153 11.59 0.80 14.46
C SER A 153 12.96 0.50 15.00
N GLU A 154 13.75 -0.31 14.30
CA GLU A 154 15.11 -0.69 14.68
C GLU A 154 15.90 -1.08 13.43
N GLY A 155 17.20 -0.73 13.39
CA GLY A 155 18.08 -1.09 12.27
C GLY A 155 17.49 -0.70 10.91
N THR A 156 17.24 -1.71 10.08
CA THR A 156 16.64 -1.57 8.73
C THR A 156 15.16 -1.95 8.69
N SER A 157 14.50 -2.00 9.84
CA SER A 157 13.10 -2.35 9.98
C SER A 157 12.21 -1.12 10.05
N PHE A 158 11.11 -1.13 9.32
CA PHE A 158 10.11 -0.07 9.28
C PHE A 158 8.75 -0.62 9.68
N ARG A 159 7.96 0.21 10.36
CA ARG A 159 6.57 -0.07 10.68
C ARG A 159 5.66 0.89 9.94
N ALA A 160 4.54 0.39 9.46
CA ALA A 160 3.46 1.20 8.95
C ALA A 160 2.94 2.15 10.03
N GLN A 161 2.75 3.40 9.66
CA GLN A 161 2.18 4.44 10.50
C GLN A 161 1.05 5.12 9.73
N LEU A 162 -0.18 4.86 10.12
CA LEU A 162 -1.35 5.44 9.47
C LEU A 162 -1.50 6.92 9.81
N THR A 163 -1.95 7.69 8.83
CA THR A 163 -2.36 9.08 9.06
C THR A 163 -3.47 9.10 10.11
N PRO A 164 -3.34 9.90 11.18
CA PRO A 164 -4.33 9.93 12.25
C PRO A 164 -5.67 10.48 11.75
N GLY A 165 -6.76 9.89 12.23
CA GLY A 165 -8.09 10.42 12.01
C GLY A 165 -8.47 11.51 13.03
N LEU A 166 -9.65 12.10 12.87
CA LEU A 166 -10.20 13.10 13.80
C LEU A 166 -10.54 12.54 15.18
N THR A 167 -10.55 11.22 15.31
CA THR A 167 -10.84 10.52 16.57
C THR A 167 -9.63 9.67 16.96
N ASN A 168 -9.74 8.92 18.07
CA ASN A 168 -8.68 7.97 18.48
C ASN A 168 -8.52 6.74 17.55
N ALA A 169 -9.20 6.72 16.41
CA ALA A 169 -9.05 5.70 15.39
C ALA A 169 -8.57 6.35 14.09
N ALA A 170 -7.56 5.76 13.46
CA ALA A 170 -7.12 6.17 12.13
C ALA A 170 -8.17 5.83 11.07
N VAL A 171 -8.88 4.70 11.25
CA VAL A 171 -9.90 4.22 10.31
C VAL A 171 -11.12 3.71 11.08
N VAL A 172 -12.31 4.03 10.57
CA VAL A 172 -13.58 3.44 11.02
C VAL A 172 -14.36 3.00 9.79
N ARG A 173 -14.56 1.70 9.63
CA ARG A 173 -15.25 1.11 8.47
C ARG A 173 -16.31 0.11 8.88
N GLN A 174 -17.30 -0.06 8.02
CA GLN A 174 -18.26 -1.16 8.11
C GLN A 174 -17.73 -2.36 7.33
N ALA A 175 -17.81 -3.56 7.91
CA ALA A 175 -17.53 -4.79 7.17
C ALA A 175 -18.70 -5.11 6.20
N PRO A 176 -18.43 -5.67 5.01
CA PRO A 176 -17.10 -6.07 4.52
C PRO A 176 -16.29 -4.90 3.96
N PHE A 177 -14.98 -4.91 4.13
CA PHE A 177 -14.07 -3.99 3.48
C PHE A 177 -12.64 -4.57 3.43
N ASN A 178 -11.79 -3.98 2.58
CA ASN A 178 -10.38 -4.31 2.47
C ASN A 178 -9.53 -3.10 2.85
N THR A 179 -8.36 -3.35 3.44
CA THR A 179 -7.33 -2.30 3.56
C THR A 179 -6.71 -2.02 2.19
N PRO A 180 -5.98 -0.91 2.01
CA PRO A 180 -5.07 -0.77 0.89
C PRO A 180 -4.09 -1.94 0.81
N TRP A 181 -3.59 -2.22 -0.38
CA TRP A 181 -2.47 -3.11 -0.56
C TRP A 181 -1.21 -2.46 -0.01
N ARG A 182 -0.45 -3.21 0.76
CA ARG A 182 0.92 -2.87 1.13
C ARG A 182 1.81 -3.49 0.06
N THR A 183 2.63 -2.67 -0.59
CA THR A 183 3.33 -3.08 -1.81
C THR A 183 4.83 -2.98 -1.64
N LEU A 184 5.53 -3.95 -2.21
CA LEU A 184 6.96 -3.94 -2.43
C LEU A 184 7.21 -4.18 -3.91
N GLN A 185 7.57 -3.13 -4.65
CA GLN A 185 8.14 -3.28 -6.00
C GLN A 185 9.60 -3.65 -5.84
N ILE A 186 10.07 -4.64 -6.57
CA ILE A 186 11.41 -5.19 -6.45
C ILE A 186 12.01 -5.34 -7.86
N SER A 187 13.20 -4.79 -8.05
CA SER A 187 13.91 -4.90 -9.33
C SER A 187 15.43 -4.89 -9.11
N ASP A 188 16.16 -5.40 -10.08
CA ASP A 188 17.62 -5.32 -10.17
C ASP A 188 18.11 -3.93 -10.62
N SER A 189 17.20 -3.04 -11.00
CA SER A 189 17.54 -1.71 -11.46
C SER A 189 16.48 -0.67 -11.08
N ALA A 190 16.87 0.60 -11.01
CA ALA A 190 15.94 1.70 -10.79
C ALA A 190 14.94 1.85 -11.96
N ALA A 191 15.39 1.57 -13.19
CA ALA A 191 14.51 1.59 -14.36
C ALA A 191 13.41 0.54 -14.28
N GLY A 192 13.71 -0.65 -13.76
CA GLY A 192 12.71 -1.70 -13.55
C GLY A 192 11.63 -1.33 -12.54
N LEU A 193 11.92 -0.50 -11.54
CA LEU A 193 10.88 0.03 -10.65
C LEU A 193 9.92 0.98 -11.39
N ILE A 194 10.45 1.80 -12.32
CA ILE A 194 9.63 2.70 -13.14
C ILE A 194 8.77 1.89 -14.11
N ASP A 195 9.33 0.79 -14.63
CA ASP A 195 8.67 -0.08 -15.62
C ASP A 195 7.63 -1.04 -15.00
N SER A 196 7.59 -1.15 -13.68
CA SER A 196 6.69 -2.03 -12.95
C SER A 196 5.21 -1.66 -13.16
N SER A 197 4.38 -2.67 -13.37
CA SER A 197 2.92 -2.53 -13.43
C SER A 197 2.21 -2.95 -12.14
N LEU A 198 2.95 -3.29 -11.09
CA LEU A 198 2.40 -3.82 -9.84
C LEU A 198 1.33 -2.92 -9.23
N ILE A 199 1.59 -1.62 -9.12
CA ILE A 199 0.64 -0.68 -8.53
C ILE A 199 -0.63 -0.57 -9.39
N LEU A 200 -0.51 -0.58 -10.71
CA LEU A 200 -1.66 -0.56 -11.62
C LEU A 200 -2.54 -1.80 -11.42
N ASN A 201 -1.92 -2.98 -11.35
CA ASN A 201 -2.60 -4.26 -11.21
C ASN A 201 -3.26 -4.47 -9.82
N LEU A 202 -2.77 -3.79 -8.79
CA LEU A 202 -3.34 -3.86 -7.44
C LEU A 202 -4.44 -2.83 -7.17
N ASN A 203 -4.66 -1.88 -8.08
CA ASN A 203 -5.76 -0.94 -7.98
C ASN A 203 -7.07 -1.53 -8.54
N GLU A 204 -8.19 -0.96 -8.08
CA GLU A 204 -9.52 -1.37 -8.52
C GLU A 204 -9.73 -1.04 -10.00
N PRO A 205 -10.51 -1.84 -10.72
CA PRO A 205 -10.90 -1.51 -12.09
C PRO A 205 -11.63 -0.16 -12.16
N ASN A 206 -11.59 0.46 -13.34
CA ASN A 206 -12.35 1.68 -13.62
C ASN A 206 -13.83 1.50 -13.30
N LYS A 207 -14.39 2.38 -12.48
CA LYS A 207 -15.80 2.38 -12.07
C LYS A 207 -16.66 3.44 -12.81
N LEU A 208 -16.05 4.27 -13.63
CA LEU A 208 -16.76 5.29 -14.41
C LEU A 208 -17.48 4.71 -15.63
N GLY A 209 -17.17 3.47 -16.01
CA GLY A 209 -17.69 2.85 -17.22
C GLY A 209 -17.04 3.42 -18.48
N ASP A 210 -17.84 3.94 -19.41
CA ASP A 210 -17.31 4.57 -20.63
C ASP A 210 -16.58 5.86 -20.30
N VAL A 211 -15.29 5.90 -20.64
CA VAL A 211 -14.39 7.05 -20.47
C VAL A 211 -13.96 7.65 -21.81
N SER A 212 -14.58 7.28 -22.91
CA SER A 212 -14.25 7.76 -24.27
C SER A 212 -14.41 9.27 -24.45
N TRP A 213 -15.21 9.89 -23.59
CA TRP A 213 -15.40 11.35 -23.53
C TRP A 213 -14.18 12.11 -23.02
N PHE A 214 -13.33 11.47 -22.22
CA PHE A 214 -12.14 12.09 -21.66
C PHE A 214 -10.94 11.83 -22.58
N LYS A 215 -10.26 12.90 -22.99
CA LYS A 215 -9.06 12.85 -23.80
C LYS A 215 -7.92 13.55 -23.05
N PRO A 216 -6.76 12.91 -22.88
CA PRO A 216 -5.57 13.59 -22.34
C PRO A 216 -5.26 14.84 -23.16
N MET A 217 -5.05 15.96 -22.49
CA MET A 217 -4.74 17.24 -23.13
C MET A 217 -3.83 18.08 -22.24
N LYS A 218 -3.19 19.07 -22.83
CA LYS A 218 -2.53 20.12 -22.06
C LYS A 218 -3.56 21.11 -21.57
N TYR A 219 -3.47 21.51 -20.31
CA TYR A 219 -4.34 22.53 -19.70
C TYR A 219 -3.54 23.48 -18.82
N VAL A 220 -4.10 24.64 -18.56
CA VAL A 220 -3.57 25.61 -17.60
C VAL A 220 -4.50 25.59 -16.39
N GLY A 221 -3.94 25.27 -15.24
CA GLY A 221 -4.65 25.32 -13.96
C GLY A 221 -4.41 26.68 -13.28
N VAL A 222 -5.41 27.13 -12.54
CA VAL A 222 -5.28 28.29 -11.66
C VAL A 222 -5.02 27.76 -10.25
N TRP A 223 -3.87 28.15 -9.71
CA TRP A 223 -3.55 27.88 -8.29
C TRP A 223 -4.20 29.01 -7.47
N TRP A 224 -5.33 28.72 -6.88
CA TRP A 224 -6.19 29.73 -6.27
C TRP A 224 -5.49 30.60 -5.22
N GLU A 225 -4.68 29.99 -4.34
CA GLU A 225 -3.93 30.70 -3.29
C GLU A 225 -2.94 31.71 -3.87
N MET A 226 -2.19 31.32 -4.90
CA MET A 226 -1.21 32.18 -5.56
C MET A 226 -1.84 33.28 -6.44
N HIS A 227 -3.05 33.05 -6.95
CA HIS A 227 -3.69 33.93 -7.92
C HIS A 227 -4.77 34.80 -7.30
N LEU A 228 -5.24 34.48 -6.10
CA LEU A 228 -6.29 35.22 -5.40
C LEU A 228 -5.76 36.04 -4.22
N GLU A 229 -4.44 36.02 -3.97
CA GLU A 229 -3.77 36.75 -2.89
C GLU A 229 -4.43 36.50 -1.51
N LEU A 230 -4.80 35.23 -1.23
CA LEU A 230 -5.45 34.81 0.02
C LEU A 230 -4.45 34.39 1.07
#